data_487c429094588cd846634fc4561f1a98
#
_entry.id   487c429094588cd846634fc4561f1a98
#
_cell.length_a   1.000
_cell.length_b   1.000
_cell.length_c   1.000
_cell.angle_alpha   90.00
_cell.angle_beta   90.00
_cell.angle_gamma   90.00
#
_symmetry.space_group_name_H-M   'P 1'
#
loop_
_entity.id
_entity.type
_entity.pdbx_description
1 polymer ?
#
loop_
_entity_poly.entity_id
_entity_poly.type
_entity_poly.pdbx_seq_one_letter_code
_entity_poly.pdbx_strand_id
1 'polypeptide(L)'
;MELHVLNHPLVEHKLTVLRDKNTPSSTFRELVSELVMLEAYEATRNLSVVAAPIETPVAPMTGKKLASPRPIIVPVLRAGLGMLDGMTRLIPTAEVGF
;
A
#
# COMPACT_ATOMS: atom_id res chain seq x y z
N MET A 1 7.32 -7.33 18.32
CA MET A 1 6.34 -7.03 17.25
C MET A 1 5.43 -5.91 17.71
N GLU A 2 5.35 -4.86 16.94
CA GLU A 2 4.44 -3.76 17.21
C GLU A 2 3.12 -3.99 16.49
N LEU A 3 2.01 -3.77 17.18
CA LEU A 3 0.67 -3.82 16.60
C LEU A 3 0.19 -2.41 16.31
N HIS A 4 -0.06 -2.13 15.03
CA HIS A 4 -0.62 -0.86 14.59
C HIS A 4 -2.07 -1.04 14.20
N VAL A 5 -2.96 -0.32 14.86
CA VAL A 5 -4.38 -0.32 14.55
C VAL A 5 -4.71 0.95 13.80
N LEU A 6 -5.22 0.81 12.58
CA LEU A 6 -5.67 1.94 11.78
C LEU A 6 -7.03 2.42 12.32
N ASN A 7 -7.05 3.66 12.77
CA ASN A 7 -8.26 4.30 13.24
C ASN A 7 -8.59 5.50 12.33
N HIS A 8 -9.24 5.20 11.22
CA HIS A 8 -9.57 6.19 10.21
C HIS A 8 -10.99 5.97 9.69
N PRO A 9 -11.79 7.04 9.51
CA PRO A 9 -13.19 6.91 9.07
C PRO A 9 -13.36 6.15 7.76
N LEU A 10 -12.46 6.32 6.80
CA LEU A 10 -12.51 5.59 5.53
C LEU A 10 -12.28 4.10 5.71
N VAL A 11 -11.37 3.73 6.60
CA VAL A 11 -11.11 2.33 6.93
C VAL A 11 -12.32 1.71 7.61
N GLU A 12 -12.92 2.39 8.56
CA GLU A 12 -14.11 1.93 9.25
C GLU A 12 -15.27 1.72 8.30
N HIS A 13 -15.49 2.68 7.38
CA HIS A 13 -16.54 2.57 6.37
C HIS A 13 -16.31 1.35 5.46
N LYS A 14 -15.09 1.21 4.92
CA LYS A 14 -14.75 0.12 4.01
C LYS A 14 -14.86 -1.25 4.69
N LEU A 15 -14.45 -1.36 5.96
CA LEU A 15 -14.60 -2.60 6.72
C LEU A 15 -16.06 -2.95 6.94
N THR A 16 -16.92 -1.97 7.18
CA THR A 16 -18.35 -2.20 7.36
C THR A 16 -18.96 -2.79 6.10
N VAL A 17 -18.67 -2.21 4.94
CA VAL A 17 -19.16 -2.74 3.66
C VAL A 17 -18.58 -4.12 3.38
N LEU A 18 -17.30 -4.33 3.68
CA LEU A 18 -16.63 -5.62 3.49
C LEU A 18 -17.31 -6.74 4.28
N ARG A 19 -17.72 -6.44 5.51
CA ARG A 19 -18.32 -7.42 6.43
C ARG A 19 -19.78 -7.72 6.14
N ASP A 20 -20.44 -6.89 5.34
CA ASP A 20 -21.84 -7.07 4.99
C ASP A 20 -22.01 -8.29 4.09
N LYS A 21 -22.88 -9.23 4.48
CA LYS A 21 -23.14 -10.46 3.74
C LYS A 21 -23.71 -10.21 2.34
N ASN A 22 -24.32 -9.04 2.11
CA ASN A 22 -24.93 -8.67 0.84
C ASN A 22 -23.95 -8.02 -0.15
N THR A 23 -22.70 -7.83 0.23
CA THR A 23 -21.71 -7.20 -0.63
C THR A 23 -21.33 -8.14 -1.77
N PRO A 24 -21.46 -7.70 -3.05
CA PRO A 24 -21.06 -8.50 -4.20
C PRO A 24 -19.57 -8.86 -4.16
N SER A 25 -19.20 -10.00 -4.75
CA SER A 25 -17.82 -10.47 -4.73
C SER A 25 -16.85 -9.52 -5.44
N SER A 26 -17.28 -8.83 -6.50
CA SER A 26 -16.46 -7.82 -7.17
C SER A 26 -16.15 -6.64 -6.25
N THR A 27 -17.16 -6.14 -5.54
CA THR A 27 -16.98 -5.06 -4.56
C THR A 27 -16.10 -5.53 -3.40
N PHE A 28 -16.28 -6.76 -2.94
CA PHE A 28 -15.46 -7.34 -1.89
C PHE A 28 -13.97 -7.32 -2.27
N ARG A 29 -13.64 -7.74 -3.49
CA ARG A 29 -12.25 -7.76 -3.98
C ARG A 29 -11.64 -6.36 -4.06
N GLU A 30 -12.42 -5.40 -4.55
CA GLU A 30 -11.98 -4.01 -4.61
C GLU A 30 -11.71 -3.43 -3.23
N LEU A 31 -12.60 -3.71 -2.27
CA LEU A 31 -12.42 -3.25 -0.89
C LEU A 31 -11.20 -3.87 -0.22
N VAL A 32 -10.94 -5.16 -0.46
CA VAL A 32 -9.73 -5.80 0.06
C VAL A 32 -8.48 -5.10 -0.47
N SER A 33 -8.43 -4.84 -1.77
CA SER A 33 -7.30 -4.14 -2.40
C SER A 33 -7.11 -2.73 -1.83
N GLU A 34 -8.20 -1.98 -1.66
CA GLU A 34 -8.15 -0.63 -1.10
C GLU A 34 -7.69 -0.62 0.35
N LEU A 35 -8.21 -1.54 1.16
CA LEU A 35 -7.83 -1.65 2.57
C LEU A 35 -6.37 -2.04 2.73
N VAL A 36 -5.88 -2.97 1.90
CA VAL A 36 -4.47 -3.34 1.90
C VAL A 36 -3.59 -2.15 1.54
N MET A 37 -3.99 -1.35 0.56
CA MET A 37 -3.26 -0.15 0.17
C MET A 37 -3.18 0.85 1.32
N LEU A 38 -4.29 1.11 2.02
CA LEU A 38 -4.33 2.04 3.14
C LEU A 38 -3.48 1.52 4.32
N GLU A 39 -3.56 0.23 4.59
CA GLU A 39 -2.78 -0.40 5.65
C GLU A 39 -1.29 -0.36 5.34
N ALA A 40 -0.91 -0.66 4.11
CA ALA A 40 0.48 -0.61 3.67
C ALA A 40 1.03 0.81 3.66
N TYR A 41 0.21 1.79 3.32
CA TYR A 41 0.59 3.20 3.40
C TYR A 41 1.02 3.57 4.82
N GLU A 42 0.25 3.16 5.81
CA GLU A 42 0.59 3.42 7.21
C GLU A 42 1.79 2.58 7.66
N ALA A 43 1.84 1.31 7.27
CA ALA A 43 2.93 0.41 7.64
C ALA A 43 4.29 0.85 7.08
N THR A 44 4.30 1.56 5.96
CA THR A 44 5.53 2.05 5.32
C THR A 44 5.95 3.44 5.76
N ARG A 45 5.29 4.01 6.76
CA ARG A 45 5.57 5.36 7.26
C ARG A 45 7.03 5.58 7.63
N ASN A 46 7.71 4.55 8.10
CA ASN A 46 9.09 4.63 8.60
C ASN A 46 10.14 4.28 7.54
N LEU A 47 9.75 4.16 6.27
CA LEU A 47 10.73 3.94 5.21
C LEU A 47 11.65 5.16 5.06
N SER A 48 12.94 4.89 4.87
CA SER A 48 13.94 5.95 4.70
C SER A 48 13.86 6.54 3.29
N VAL A 49 14.06 7.86 3.21
CA VAL A 49 14.18 8.57 1.94
C VAL A 49 15.55 9.25 1.87
N VAL A 50 16.04 9.46 0.65
CA VAL A 50 17.30 10.13 0.40
C VAL A 50 17.08 11.33 -0.52
N ALA A 51 17.95 12.32 -0.40
CA ALA A 51 17.93 13.47 -1.29
C ALA A 51 18.25 13.01 -2.72
N ALA A 52 17.49 13.52 -3.68
CA ALA A 52 17.68 13.20 -5.09
C ALA A 52 17.60 14.49 -5.91
N PRO A 53 18.70 14.93 -6.53
CA PRO A 53 18.66 16.09 -7.42
C PRO A 53 17.89 15.73 -8.70
N ILE A 54 16.95 16.58 -9.05
CA ILE A 54 16.11 16.43 -10.25
C ILE A 54 16.01 17.74 -10.98
N GLU A 55 15.55 17.69 -12.23
CA GLU A 55 15.17 18.87 -12.99
C GLU A 55 13.67 18.86 -13.21
N THR A 56 13.03 19.96 -12.81
CA THR A 56 11.62 20.18 -13.13
C THR A 56 11.53 20.99 -14.42
N PRO A 57 10.35 21.07 -15.05
CA PRO A 57 10.19 21.93 -16.23
C PRO A 57 10.51 23.42 -15.98
N VAL A 58 10.54 23.85 -14.73
CA VAL A 58 10.80 25.26 -14.36
C VAL A 58 12.23 25.49 -13.90
N ALA A 59 12.79 24.61 -13.08
CA ALA A 59 14.12 24.78 -12.49
C ALA A 59 14.64 23.48 -11.88
N PRO A 60 15.97 23.35 -11.69
CA PRO A 60 16.52 22.26 -10.89
C PRO A 60 16.04 22.34 -9.45
N MET A 61 15.84 21.19 -8.83
CA MET A 61 15.51 21.11 -7.42
C MET A 61 16.05 19.82 -6.80
N THR A 62 16.08 19.77 -5.47
CA THR A 62 16.40 18.55 -4.75
C THR A 62 15.10 17.98 -4.15
N GLY A 63 14.70 16.82 -4.62
CA GLY A 63 13.57 16.07 -4.08
C GLY A 63 14.02 14.96 -3.15
N LYS A 64 13.08 14.07 -2.83
CA LYS A 64 13.34 12.91 -1.99
C LYS A 64 12.84 11.65 -2.69
N LYS A 65 13.64 10.60 -2.65
CA LYS A 65 13.30 9.28 -3.17
C LYS A 65 13.53 8.23 -2.10
N LEU A 66 12.85 7.08 -2.25
CA LEU A 66 13.09 5.98 -1.32
C LEU A 66 14.54 5.54 -1.36
N ALA A 67 15.11 5.28 -0.17
CA ALA A 67 16.46 4.74 -0.05
C ALA A 67 16.48 3.26 -0.46
N SER A 68 17.66 2.77 -0.86
CA SER A 68 17.88 1.35 -1.04
C SER A 68 18.13 0.68 0.33
N PRO A 69 17.74 -0.61 0.52
CA PRO A 69 17.03 -1.45 -0.46
C PRO A 69 15.55 -1.09 -0.57
N ARG A 70 14.96 -1.43 -1.73
CA ARG A 70 13.52 -1.27 -1.94
C ARG A 70 12.75 -2.30 -1.14
N PRO A 71 11.50 -1.99 -0.71
CA PRO A 71 10.69 -3.00 -0.05
C PRO A 71 10.36 -4.17 -1.00
N ILE A 72 10.28 -5.37 -0.42
CA ILE A 72 9.92 -6.58 -1.14
C ILE A 72 8.53 -7.00 -0.66
N ILE A 73 7.64 -7.32 -1.60
CA ILE A 73 6.30 -7.81 -1.31
C ILE A 73 6.32 -9.33 -1.45
N VAL A 74 6.03 -10.04 -0.36
CA VAL A 74 5.98 -11.50 -0.36
C VAL A 74 4.58 -11.96 0.01
N PRO A 75 3.71 -12.23 -0.98
CA PRO A 75 2.37 -12.72 -0.68
C PRO A 75 2.38 -14.20 -0.32
N VAL A 76 1.44 -14.59 0.53
CA VAL A 76 1.19 -16.00 0.78
C VAL A 76 0.32 -16.52 -0.36
N LEU A 77 0.87 -17.44 -1.14
CA LEU A 77 0.18 -17.95 -2.31
C LEU A 77 -1.17 -18.53 -1.97
N ARG A 78 -2.01 -18.20 -2.77
CA ARG A 78 -3.41 -18.12 -3.14
C ARG A 78 -4.19 -17.12 -2.30
N ALA A 79 -3.99 -17.10 -1.00
CA ALA A 79 -4.72 -16.19 -0.12
C ALA A 79 -4.28 -14.72 -0.28
N GLY A 80 -2.99 -14.50 -0.57
CA GLY A 80 -2.41 -13.17 -0.63
C GLY A 80 -2.41 -12.50 -2.00
N LEU A 81 -2.78 -13.19 -3.07
CA LEU A 81 -2.69 -12.62 -4.41
C LEU A 81 -3.60 -11.41 -4.63
N GLY A 82 -4.79 -11.42 -4.05
CA GLY A 82 -5.68 -10.25 -4.10
C GLY A 82 -5.13 -9.05 -3.35
N MET A 83 -4.33 -9.28 -2.32
CA MET A 83 -3.69 -8.22 -1.54
C MET A 83 -2.49 -7.64 -2.30
N LEU A 84 -1.84 -8.44 -3.13
CA LEU A 84 -0.68 -8.02 -3.94
C LEU A 84 -1.02 -6.85 -4.84
N ASP A 85 -2.21 -6.85 -5.44
CA ASP A 85 -2.65 -5.76 -6.32
C ASP A 85 -2.68 -4.42 -5.60
N GLY A 86 -3.21 -4.38 -4.37
CA GLY A 86 -3.22 -3.16 -3.56
C GLY A 86 -1.81 -2.68 -3.21
N MET A 87 -0.92 -3.60 -2.87
CA MET A 87 0.47 -3.27 -2.54
C MET A 87 1.23 -2.74 -3.76
N THR A 88 1.06 -3.34 -4.92
CA THR A 88 1.74 -2.88 -6.15
C THR A 88 1.21 -1.55 -6.65
N ARG A 89 -0.04 -1.22 -6.40
CA ARG A 89 -0.59 0.11 -6.68
C ARG A 89 0.04 1.18 -5.79
N LEU A 90 0.28 0.86 -4.52
CA LEU A 90 0.88 1.79 -3.58
C LEU A 90 2.38 1.98 -3.86
N ILE A 91 3.09 0.89 -4.10
CA ILE A 91 4.54 0.91 -4.33
C ILE A 91 4.85 0.16 -5.63
N PRO A 92 4.66 0.83 -6.80
CA PRO A 92 4.85 0.15 -8.10
C PRO A 92 6.28 -0.34 -8.33
N THR A 93 7.26 0.26 -7.64
CA THR A 93 8.67 -0.11 -7.79
C THR A 93 9.13 -1.18 -6.79
N ALA A 94 8.22 -1.66 -5.93
CA ALA A 94 8.55 -2.72 -4.98
C ALA A 94 8.84 -4.03 -5.71
N GLU A 95 9.78 -4.79 -5.17
CA GLU A 95 10.06 -6.13 -5.68
C GLU A 95 9.04 -7.12 -5.11
N VAL A 96 8.68 -8.13 -5.91
CA VAL A 96 7.74 -9.16 -5.50
C VAL A 96 8.46 -10.49 -5.41
N GLY A 97 8.37 -11.15 -4.24
CA GLY A 97 8.92 -12.47 -4.00
C GLY A 97 7.82 -13.49 -3.75
N PHE A 98 8.01 -14.69 -4.22
CA PHE A 98 7.07 -15.79 -3.99
C PHE A 98 7.71 -16.94 -3.23
#